data_74a43131fe16d0bc6ce6c218fe610de3
#
_entry.id   74a43131fe16d0bc6ce6c218fe610de3
#
_cell.length_a   1.000
_cell.length_b   1.000
_cell.length_c   1.000
_cell.angle_alpha   90.00
_cell.angle_beta   90.00
_cell.angle_gamma   90.00
#
_symmetry.space_group_name_H-M   'P 1'
#
loop_
_entity.id
_entity.type
_entity.pdbx_description
1 polymer ?
#
loop_
_entity_poly.entity_id
_entity_poly.type
_entity_poly.pdbx_seq_one_letter_code
_entity_poly.pdbx_strand_id
1 'polypeptide(L)'
;MRENLYNYLVTLCDAPESWQLGLQDPATPIMEGMTHFHNYLMFFCIVIGLFVCWMLYQAIINSLNQGVNALPNKFTHSSLLEIIWTILPAVVLLLIAVPSFALLYSMDELIDPSVTLKIVGHQWYWSYEYSDYATLEGGESLNFDSYMIATDDLTHGSFRLLEVDNRVILPINTHIRLLITAADVLHCWTIPSFGIKVDACPGRLSQTSLFIKREGVYYGQCSEICGVNHGFMPIVVNGVSVDNFATWITAKIDLVLN
;
A
#
# COMPACT_ATOMS: atom_id res chain seq x y z
N MET A 1 16.84 15.68 -26.44
CA MET A 1 17.32 15.42 -25.06
C MET A 1 16.21 15.59 -24.03
N ARG A 2 15.32 16.61 -24.08
CA ARG A 2 14.17 16.76 -23.18
C ARG A 2 13.09 15.69 -23.35
N GLU A 3 12.76 15.27 -24.58
CA GLU A 3 11.77 14.23 -24.85
C GLU A 3 12.18 12.85 -24.31
N ASN A 4 13.46 12.50 -24.37
CA ASN A 4 13.96 11.22 -23.82
C ASN A 4 13.92 11.21 -22.27
N LEU A 5 14.16 12.33 -21.61
CA LEU A 5 14.07 12.47 -20.17
C LEU A 5 12.60 12.38 -19.69
N TYR A 6 11.68 12.96 -20.46
CA TYR A 6 10.24 12.93 -20.18
C TYR A 6 9.67 11.51 -20.30
N ASN A 7 10.03 10.78 -21.38
CA ASN A 7 9.64 9.39 -21.57
C ASN A 7 10.26 8.47 -20.50
N TYR A 8 11.49 8.75 -20.04
CA TYR A 8 12.14 8.01 -18.97
C TYR A 8 11.44 8.22 -17.62
N LEU A 9 11.00 9.43 -17.32
CA LEU A 9 10.25 9.76 -16.09
C LEU A 9 8.83 9.16 -16.10
N VAL A 10 8.18 9.10 -17.26
CA VAL A 10 6.84 8.48 -17.39
C VAL A 10 6.90 6.96 -17.18
N THR A 11 8.00 6.30 -17.54
CA THR A 11 8.18 4.84 -17.35
C THR A 11 8.50 4.44 -15.89
N LEU A 12 8.77 5.40 -15.00
CA LEU A 12 9.10 5.17 -13.60
C LEU A 12 7.97 5.61 -12.64
N CYS A 13 6.76 5.82 -13.13
CA CYS A 13 5.62 6.22 -12.31
C CYS A 13 4.78 5.00 -11.93
N ASP A 14 4.63 4.74 -10.64
CA ASP A 14 3.74 3.70 -10.10
C ASP A 14 2.38 4.30 -9.75
N ALA A 15 1.51 4.32 -10.74
CA ALA A 15 0.12 4.75 -10.58
C ALA A 15 -0.84 3.60 -10.86
N PRO A 16 -2.07 3.65 -10.31
CA PRO A 16 -3.09 2.66 -10.64
C PRO A 16 -3.47 2.75 -12.13
N GLU A 17 -3.66 1.60 -12.76
CA GLU A 17 -4.07 1.46 -14.17
C GLU A 17 -5.59 1.19 -14.28
N SER A 18 -6.17 1.59 -15.41
CA SER A 18 -7.58 1.33 -15.69
C SER A 18 -7.87 -0.17 -15.74
N TRP A 19 -8.89 -0.64 -15.01
CA TRP A 19 -9.30 -2.05 -14.93
C TRP A 19 -8.25 -3.00 -14.33
N GLN A 20 -7.30 -2.49 -13.61
CA GLN A 20 -6.26 -3.29 -12.96
C GLN A 20 -6.85 -4.32 -11.99
N LEU A 21 -6.59 -5.61 -12.23
CA LEU A 21 -7.00 -6.72 -11.37
C LEU A 21 -5.89 -7.14 -10.40
N GLY A 22 -4.64 -6.90 -10.75
CA GLY A 22 -3.48 -7.20 -9.91
C GLY A 22 -3.13 -6.07 -8.94
N LEU A 23 -2.14 -6.35 -8.09
CA LEU A 23 -1.52 -5.33 -7.24
C LEU A 23 -0.60 -4.44 -8.09
N GLN A 24 -0.28 -3.25 -7.58
CA GLN A 24 0.74 -2.39 -8.17
C GLN A 24 2.12 -3.03 -8.04
N ASP A 25 3.06 -2.63 -8.89
CA ASP A 25 4.43 -3.14 -8.86
C ASP A 25 5.10 -2.83 -7.53
N PRO A 26 5.69 -3.82 -6.86
CA PRO A 26 6.30 -3.62 -5.56
C PRO A 26 7.56 -2.75 -5.66
N ALA A 27 7.69 -1.79 -4.74
CA ALA A 27 8.84 -0.92 -4.63
C ALA A 27 9.63 -1.13 -3.32
N THR A 28 9.12 -1.96 -2.42
CA THR A 28 9.72 -2.28 -1.12
C THR A 28 9.81 -3.79 -0.90
N PRO A 29 10.72 -4.29 -0.06
CA PRO A 29 10.77 -5.71 0.30
C PRO A 29 9.47 -6.21 0.95
N ILE A 30 8.81 -5.36 1.72
CA ILE A 30 7.52 -5.68 2.36
C ILE A 30 6.44 -5.90 1.31
N MET A 31 6.33 -5.01 0.32
CA MET A 31 5.34 -5.16 -0.76
C MET A 31 5.65 -6.36 -1.68
N GLU A 32 6.92 -6.70 -1.90
CA GLU A 32 7.31 -7.95 -2.56
C GLU A 32 6.79 -9.16 -1.76
N GLY A 33 7.00 -9.17 -0.44
CA GLY A 33 6.48 -10.20 0.44
C GLY A 33 4.95 -10.31 0.42
N MET A 34 4.24 -9.18 0.41
CA MET A 34 2.78 -9.13 0.27
C MET A 34 2.31 -9.72 -1.06
N THR A 35 2.98 -9.39 -2.17
CA THR A 35 2.65 -9.91 -3.50
C THR A 35 2.86 -11.43 -3.57
N HIS A 36 3.95 -11.94 -3.03
CA HIS A 36 4.20 -13.38 -2.95
C HIS A 36 3.16 -14.09 -2.08
N PHE A 37 2.85 -13.53 -0.91
CA PHE A 37 1.84 -14.09 -0.01
C PHE A 37 0.44 -14.06 -0.65
N HIS A 38 0.07 -12.97 -1.32
CA HIS A 38 -1.19 -12.89 -2.07
C HIS A 38 -1.30 -13.98 -3.13
N ASN A 39 -0.26 -14.20 -3.94
CA ASN A 39 -0.25 -15.23 -4.97
C ASN A 39 -0.37 -16.64 -4.37
N TYR A 40 0.30 -16.89 -3.25
CA TYR A 40 0.18 -18.14 -2.51
C TYR A 40 -1.25 -18.36 -1.99
N LEU A 41 -1.87 -17.35 -1.44
CA LEU A 41 -3.24 -17.40 -0.93
C LEU A 41 -4.25 -17.61 -2.07
N MET A 42 -4.06 -16.91 -3.20
CA MET A 42 -4.91 -17.04 -4.39
C MET A 42 -4.88 -18.44 -4.99
N PHE A 43 -3.77 -19.15 -4.91
CA PHE A 43 -3.70 -20.56 -5.29
C PHE A 43 -4.75 -21.40 -4.54
N PHE A 44 -4.80 -21.30 -3.20
CA PHE A 44 -5.81 -22.03 -2.42
C PHE A 44 -7.23 -21.56 -2.74
N CYS A 45 -7.45 -20.26 -2.87
CA CYS A 45 -8.77 -19.71 -3.20
C CYS A 45 -9.29 -20.25 -4.54
N ILE A 46 -8.45 -20.31 -5.57
CA ILE A 46 -8.81 -20.83 -6.88
C ILE A 46 -9.11 -22.33 -6.81
N VAL A 47 -8.24 -23.12 -6.16
CA VAL A 47 -8.44 -24.59 -6.04
C VAL A 47 -9.75 -24.89 -5.30
N ILE A 48 -10.00 -24.22 -4.17
CA ILE A 48 -11.24 -24.40 -3.40
C ILE A 48 -12.46 -23.95 -4.20
N GLY A 49 -12.39 -22.78 -4.86
CA GLY A 49 -13.46 -22.26 -5.70
C GLY A 49 -13.84 -23.21 -6.84
N LEU A 50 -12.84 -23.72 -7.57
CA LEU A 50 -13.06 -24.70 -8.62
C LEU A 50 -13.66 -26.00 -8.09
N PHE A 51 -13.17 -26.49 -6.95
CA PHE A 51 -13.70 -27.69 -6.30
C PHE A 51 -15.19 -27.50 -5.91
N VAL A 52 -15.53 -26.37 -5.28
CA VAL A 52 -16.94 -26.08 -4.89
C VAL A 52 -17.82 -25.96 -6.11
N CYS A 53 -17.41 -25.25 -7.16
CA CYS A 53 -18.15 -25.14 -8.41
C CYS A 53 -18.37 -26.52 -9.08
N TRP A 54 -17.31 -27.35 -9.09
CA TRP A 54 -17.42 -28.72 -9.60
C TRP A 54 -18.40 -29.57 -8.81
N MET A 55 -18.36 -29.53 -7.48
CA MET A 55 -19.31 -30.27 -6.61
C MET A 55 -20.75 -29.82 -6.86
N LEU A 56 -21.01 -28.52 -6.96
CA LEU A 56 -22.34 -27.98 -7.26
C LEU A 56 -22.82 -28.43 -8.64
N TYR A 57 -21.96 -28.35 -9.65
CA TYR A 57 -22.28 -28.84 -10.99
C TYR A 57 -22.67 -30.32 -10.97
N GLN A 58 -21.89 -31.18 -10.31
CA GLN A 58 -22.19 -32.62 -10.18
C GLN A 58 -23.51 -32.86 -9.45
N ALA A 59 -23.81 -32.15 -8.39
CA ALA A 59 -25.07 -32.27 -7.66
C ALA A 59 -26.26 -31.92 -8.56
N ILE A 60 -26.17 -30.83 -9.34
CA ILE A 60 -27.23 -30.39 -10.24
C ILE A 60 -27.44 -31.42 -11.38
N ILE A 61 -26.36 -31.81 -12.07
CA ILE A 61 -26.48 -32.75 -13.22
C ILE A 61 -26.98 -34.10 -12.77
N ASN A 62 -26.51 -34.63 -11.65
CA ASN A 62 -27.01 -35.92 -11.14
C ASN A 62 -28.49 -35.84 -10.74
N SER A 63 -28.94 -34.71 -10.19
CA SER A 63 -30.37 -34.50 -9.86
C SER A 63 -31.23 -34.41 -11.11
N LEU A 64 -30.77 -33.71 -12.16
CA LEU A 64 -31.53 -33.57 -13.42
C LEU A 64 -31.60 -34.90 -14.21
N ASN A 65 -30.56 -35.73 -14.19
CA ASN A 65 -30.49 -36.96 -14.95
C ASN A 65 -31.27 -38.13 -14.33
N GLN A 66 -31.72 -38.04 -13.09
CA GLN A 66 -32.38 -39.15 -12.39
C GLN A 66 -33.85 -39.36 -12.77
N GLY A 67 -34.51 -38.50 -13.56
CA GLY A 67 -35.90 -38.62 -13.97
C GLY A 67 -36.91 -38.59 -12.81
N VAL A 68 -38.22 -38.52 -13.16
CA VAL A 68 -39.31 -38.30 -12.18
C VAL A 68 -39.51 -39.49 -11.20
N ASN A 69 -38.96 -40.67 -11.50
CA ASN A 69 -39.15 -41.89 -10.69
C ASN A 69 -37.86 -42.37 -9.99
N ALA A 70 -36.83 -41.51 -9.92
CA ALA A 70 -35.59 -41.89 -9.25
C ALA A 70 -35.78 -42.00 -7.74
N LEU A 71 -35.35 -43.11 -7.17
CA LEU A 71 -35.34 -43.28 -5.72
C LEU A 71 -34.25 -42.38 -5.11
N PRO A 72 -34.59 -41.55 -4.13
CA PRO A 72 -33.60 -40.69 -3.49
C PRO A 72 -32.56 -41.53 -2.76
N ASN A 73 -31.29 -41.07 -2.81
CA ASN A 73 -30.23 -41.67 -2.03
C ASN A 73 -30.55 -41.54 -0.53
N LYS A 74 -30.51 -42.66 0.17
CA LYS A 74 -30.77 -42.73 1.62
C LYS A 74 -29.55 -42.35 2.48
N PHE A 75 -28.48 -41.87 1.86
CA PHE A 75 -27.27 -41.43 2.54
C PHE A 75 -27.54 -40.08 3.20
N THR A 76 -27.57 -40.04 4.52
CA THR A 76 -27.90 -38.84 5.31
C THR A 76 -26.73 -38.34 6.16
N HIS A 77 -25.73 -39.17 6.45
CA HIS A 77 -24.57 -38.80 7.25
C HIS A 77 -23.35 -39.70 6.95
N SER A 78 -22.13 -39.20 7.22
CA SER A 78 -20.89 -39.96 7.15
C SER A 78 -19.85 -39.36 8.06
N SER A 79 -19.55 -40.01 9.16
CA SER A 79 -18.52 -39.57 10.12
C SER A 79 -17.15 -39.41 9.48
N LEU A 80 -16.77 -40.27 8.55
CA LEU A 80 -15.49 -40.15 7.84
C LEU A 80 -15.42 -38.90 6.99
N LEU A 81 -16.49 -38.58 6.25
CA LEU A 81 -16.55 -37.39 5.41
C LEU A 81 -16.52 -36.12 6.28
N GLU A 82 -17.21 -36.10 7.39
CA GLU A 82 -17.24 -35.00 8.36
C GLU A 82 -15.83 -34.73 8.94
N ILE A 83 -15.10 -35.78 9.30
CA ILE A 83 -13.71 -35.64 9.76
C ILE A 83 -12.82 -35.06 8.65
N ILE A 84 -12.95 -35.54 7.42
CA ILE A 84 -12.15 -35.04 6.28
C ILE A 84 -12.41 -33.56 6.04
N TRP A 85 -13.68 -33.13 5.98
CA TRP A 85 -13.96 -31.72 5.69
C TRP A 85 -13.68 -30.78 6.86
N THR A 86 -13.50 -31.31 8.08
CA THR A 86 -13.04 -30.54 9.24
C THR A 86 -11.53 -30.40 9.26
N ILE A 87 -10.81 -31.51 9.03
CA ILE A 87 -9.33 -31.51 9.09
C ILE A 87 -8.71 -30.80 7.89
N LEU A 88 -9.24 -30.99 6.68
CA LEU A 88 -8.62 -30.43 5.47
C LEU A 88 -8.55 -28.88 5.49
N PRO A 89 -9.63 -28.14 5.79
CA PRO A 89 -9.54 -26.68 5.95
C PRO A 89 -8.61 -26.26 7.08
N ALA A 90 -8.57 -26.97 8.19
CA ALA A 90 -7.63 -26.68 9.28
C ALA A 90 -6.17 -26.78 8.83
N VAL A 91 -5.83 -27.81 8.06
CA VAL A 91 -4.48 -27.96 7.47
C VAL A 91 -4.16 -26.81 6.50
N VAL A 92 -5.11 -26.42 5.64
CA VAL A 92 -4.93 -25.26 4.73
C VAL A 92 -4.65 -23.99 5.53
N LEU A 93 -5.42 -23.72 6.59
CA LEU A 93 -5.19 -22.55 7.44
C LEU A 93 -3.82 -22.58 8.12
N LEU A 94 -3.35 -23.74 8.59
CA LEU A 94 -2.00 -23.87 9.15
C LEU A 94 -0.90 -23.59 8.12
N LEU A 95 -1.07 -24.06 6.88
CA LEU A 95 -0.14 -23.77 5.78
C LEU A 95 -0.07 -22.28 5.45
N ILE A 96 -1.20 -21.58 5.54
CA ILE A 96 -1.28 -20.13 5.29
C ILE A 96 -0.73 -19.34 6.49
N ALA A 97 -0.91 -19.81 7.70
CA ALA A 97 -0.51 -19.09 8.93
C ALA A 97 1.00 -18.84 9.00
N VAL A 98 1.83 -19.82 8.61
CA VAL A 98 3.29 -19.70 8.71
C VAL A 98 3.85 -18.51 7.91
N PRO A 99 3.63 -18.39 6.58
CA PRO A 99 4.09 -17.22 5.82
C PRO A 99 3.39 -15.93 6.23
N SER A 100 2.14 -15.99 6.69
CA SER A 100 1.41 -14.82 7.19
C SER A 100 2.08 -14.22 8.43
N PHE A 101 2.43 -15.03 9.42
CA PHE A 101 3.14 -14.54 10.60
C PHE A 101 4.56 -14.06 10.28
N ALA A 102 5.28 -14.74 9.39
CA ALA A 102 6.60 -14.28 8.95
C ALA A 102 6.53 -12.87 8.33
N LEU A 103 5.55 -12.62 7.47
CA LEU A 103 5.33 -11.31 6.86
C LEU A 103 4.91 -10.27 7.92
N LEU A 104 3.99 -10.62 8.82
CA LEU A 104 3.53 -9.73 9.89
C LEU A 104 4.68 -9.25 10.76
N TYR A 105 5.54 -10.14 11.22
CA TYR A 105 6.71 -9.78 12.04
C TYR A 105 7.73 -8.95 11.26
N SER A 106 7.93 -9.21 9.97
CA SER A 106 8.84 -8.40 9.14
C SER A 106 8.35 -6.97 8.93
N MET A 107 7.04 -6.72 9.00
CA MET A 107 6.46 -5.37 8.90
C MET A 107 6.65 -4.54 10.16
N ASP A 108 6.72 -5.19 11.32
CA ASP A 108 6.90 -4.53 12.62
C ASP A 108 8.37 -4.27 12.96
N GLU A 109 9.31 -4.84 12.21
CA GLU A 109 10.73 -4.69 12.46
C GLU A 109 11.21 -3.28 12.08
N LEU A 110 11.72 -2.54 13.08
CA LEU A 110 12.34 -1.23 12.90
C LEU A 110 13.87 -1.42 12.86
N ILE A 111 14.43 -1.37 11.67
CA ILE A 111 15.88 -1.35 11.49
C ILE A 111 16.35 0.10 11.68
N ASP A 112 17.53 0.30 12.28
CA ASP A 112 18.11 1.61 12.60
C ASP A 112 17.93 2.62 11.45
N PRO A 113 17.06 3.62 11.60
CA PRO A 113 16.68 4.51 10.51
C PRO A 113 17.71 5.63 10.33
N SER A 114 18.08 5.88 9.08
CA SER A 114 18.95 7.01 8.71
C SER A 114 18.20 8.31 8.48
N VAL A 115 16.90 8.23 8.20
CA VAL A 115 16.01 9.38 7.94
C VAL A 115 14.69 9.17 8.66
N THR A 116 14.20 10.22 9.31
CA THR A 116 12.88 10.24 9.94
C THR A 116 11.99 11.27 9.27
N LEU A 117 10.82 10.84 8.77
CA LEU A 117 9.79 11.69 8.21
C LEU A 117 8.55 11.64 9.12
N LYS A 118 8.16 12.79 9.64
CA LYS A 118 6.89 12.93 10.34
C LYS A 118 5.81 13.40 9.37
N ILE A 119 4.63 12.79 9.46
CA ILE A 119 3.49 12.94 8.56
C ILE A 119 2.29 13.29 9.42
N VAL A 120 1.64 14.40 9.11
CA VAL A 120 0.44 14.85 9.84
C VAL A 120 -0.70 15.03 8.85
N GLY A 121 -1.81 14.30 9.08
CA GLY A 121 -3.04 14.43 8.32
C GLY A 121 -3.87 15.61 8.78
N HIS A 122 -4.41 16.37 7.83
CA HIS A 122 -5.33 17.47 8.04
C HIS A 122 -6.55 17.37 7.11
N GLN A 123 -7.62 18.04 7.40
CA GLN A 123 -8.76 18.20 6.50
C GLN A 123 -8.48 19.37 5.52
N TRP A 124 -8.11 19.19 4.27
CA TRP A 124 -7.85 17.95 3.54
C TRP A 124 -6.53 18.11 2.79
N TYR A 125 -5.43 17.89 3.48
CA TYR A 125 -4.06 17.93 2.98
C TYR A 125 -3.13 17.17 3.92
N TRP A 126 -1.89 16.99 3.50
CA TRP A 126 -0.85 16.40 4.34
C TRP A 126 0.24 17.41 4.63
N SER A 127 0.76 17.45 5.85
CA SER A 127 2.00 18.15 6.17
C SER A 127 3.11 17.16 6.49
N TYR A 128 4.31 17.50 6.06
CA TYR A 128 5.51 16.67 6.18
C TYR A 128 6.60 17.44 6.89
N GLU A 129 7.31 16.76 7.81
CA GLU A 129 8.39 17.33 8.61
C GLU A 129 9.61 16.39 8.58
N TYR A 130 10.76 16.90 8.11
CA TYR A 130 12.05 16.23 8.16
C TYR A 130 12.81 16.66 9.41
N SER A 131 12.50 16.03 10.53
CA SER A 131 12.99 16.43 11.86
C SER A 131 14.49 16.25 12.07
N ASP A 132 15.15 15.36 11.31
CA ASP A 132 16.60 15.14 11.39
C ASP A 132 17.41 16.32 10.83
N TYR A 133 16.78 17.22 10.10
CA TYR A 133 17.41 18.38 9.43
C TYR A 133 16.98 19.71 10.07
N ALA A 134 16.82 19.73 11.39
CA ALA A 134 16.58 20.96 12.13
C ALA A 134 17.80 21.89 12.01
N THR A 135 17.57 23.17 11.72
CA THR A 135 18.63 24.17 11.65
C THR A 135 19.23 24.40 13.03
N LEU A 136 20.58 24.39 13.16
CA LEU A 136 21.27 24.54 14.43
C LEU A 136 21.03 25.89 15.12
N GLU A 137 20.59 26.92 14.40
CA GLU A 137 20.43 28.30 14.90
C GLU A 137 19.00 28.68 15.31
N GLY A 138 17.97 27.93 14.95
CA GLY A 138 16.58 28.27 15.27
C GLY A 138 15.72 27.11 15.77
N GLY A 139 16.19 25.87 15.66
CA GLY A 139 15.40 24.69 16.05
C GLY A 139 14.20 24.40 15.14
N GLU A 140 14.06 25.11 14.01
CA GLU A 140 13.01 24.84 13.04
C GLU A 140 13.38 23.68 12.14
N SER A 141 12.54 22.64 12.14
CA SER A 141 12.65 21.53 11.21
C SER A 141 12.15 21.93 9.80
N LEU A 142 12.70 21.30 8.76
CA LEU A 142 12.17 21.48 7.40
C LEU A 142 10.76 20.89 7.34
N ASN A 143 9.77 21.75 7.19
CA ASN A 143 8.36 21.36 7.05
C ASN A 143 7.72 21.99 5.80
N PHE A 144 6.70 21.34 5.27
CA PHE A 144 5.88 21.87 4.19
C PHE A 144 4.54 21.14 4.11
N ASP A 145 3.57 21.82 3.51
CA ASP A 145 2.25 21.28 3.22
C ASP A 145 2.20 20.75 1.78
N SER A 146 1.35 19.78 1.56
CA SER A 146 1.14 19.10 0.28
C SER A 146 -0.35 19.06 -0.03
N TYR A 147 -0.77 19.83 -1.03
CA TYR A 147 -2.15 19.96 -1.49
C TYR A 147 -2.33 19.34 -2.86
N MET A 148 -3.51 18.77 -3.10
CA MET A 148 -3.89 18.27 -4.42
C MET A 148 -3.93 19.42 -5.44
N ILE A 149 -3.36 19.21 -6.62
CA ILE A 149 -3.48 20.16 -7.74
C ILE A 149 -4.88 20.05 -8.35
N ALA A 150 -5.54 21.19 -8.54
CA ALA A 150 -6.84 21.24 -9.20
C ALA A 150 -6.75 20.78 -10.66
N THR A 151 -7.85 20.23 -11.19
CA THR A 151 -7.86 19.66 -12.55
C THR A 151 -7.46 20.69 -13.63
N ASP A 152 -7.84 21.94 -13.44
CA ASP A 152 -7.58 23.02 -14.39
C ASP A 152 -6.12 23.51 -14.40
N ASP A 153 -5.38 23.23 -13.30
CA ASP A 153 -3.97 23.61 -13.11
C ASP A 153 -2.99 22.48 -13.43
N LEU A 154 -3.51 21.30 -13.83
CA LEU A 154 -2.67 20.14 -14.13
C LEU A 154 -1.82 20.36 -15.38
N THR A 155 -0.53 20.05 -15.28
CA THR A 155 0.37 19.99 -16.44
C THR A 155 0.14 18.73 -17.26
N HIS A 156 0.48 18.76 -18.54
CA HIS A 156 0.35 17.60 -19.41
C HIS A 156 1.21 16.42 -18.90
N GLY A 157 0.57 15.26 -18.72
CA GLY A 157 1.21 14.05 -18.17
C GLY A 157 1.05 13.85 -16.66
N SER A 158 0.47 14.82 -15.94
CA SER A 158 0.14 14.65 -14.52
C SER A 158 -1.15 13.86 -14.34
N PHE A 159 -1.21 13.05 -13.26
CA PHE A 159 -2.39 12.23 -12.97
C PHE A 159 -3.47 13.05 -12.24
N ARG A 160 -4.65 13.10 -12.84
CA ARG A 160 -5.81 13.75 -12.22
C ARG A 160 -6.15 13.10 -10.87
N LEU A 161 -6.39 13.93 -9.84
CA LEU A 161 -6.71 13.56 -8.46
C LEU A 161 -5.57 12.87 -7.67
N LEU A 162 -4.39 12.73 -8.25
CA LEU A 162 -3.24 12.12 -7.59
C LEU A 162 -2.06 13.09 -7.45
N GLU A 163 -1.99 14.14 -8.29
CA GLU A 163 -0.86 15.06 -8.27
C GLU A 163 -0.99 16.11 -7.17
N VAL A 164 0.16 16.50 -6.61
CA VAL A 164 0.30 17.49 -5.53
C VAL A 164 1.27 18.60 -5.91
N ASP A 165 1.11 19.76 -5.26
CA ASP A 165 2.00 20.93 -5.40
C ASP A 165 3.41 20.65 -4.84
N ASN A 166 3.51 19.99 -3.68
CA ASN A 166 4.75 19.65 -3.02
C ASN A 166 4.85 18.13 -2.81
N ARG A 167 5.72 17.47 -3.58
CA ARG A 167 5.98 16.05 -3.45
C ARG A 167 6.97 15.77 -2.31
N VAL A 168 6.77 14.67 -1.60
CA VAL A 168 7.75 14.15 -0.63
C VAL A 168 8.93 13.56 -1.37
N ILE A 169 10.15 13.94 -1.02
CA ILE A 169 11.39 13.43 -1.62
C ILE A 169 12.08 12.51 -0.62
N LEU A 170 12.32 11.27 -0.97
CA LEU A 170 12.95 10.28 -0.09
C LEU A 170 14.11 9.57 -0.81
N PRO A 171 15.19 9.23 -0.07
CA PRO A 171 16.31 8.48 -0.65
C PRO A 171 15.93 7.01 -0.82
N ILE A 172 16.35 6.41 -1.94
CA ILE A 172 16.27 4.97 -2.15
C ILE A 172 17.37 4.22 -1.37
N ASN A 173 17.19 2.91 -1.20
CA ASN A 173 18.16 2.02 -0.54
C ASN A 173 18.59 2.48 0.86
N THR A 174 17.67 3.16 1.55
CA THR A 174 17.91 3.75 2.88
C THR A 174 16.75 3.35 3.80
N HIS A 175 17.06 3.01 5.05
CA HIS A 175 16.05 2.77 6.08
C HIS A 175 15.47 4.09 6.56
N ILE A 176 14.17 4.25 6.39
CA ILE A 176 13.41 5.46 6.72
C ILE A 176 12.37 5.10 7.78
N ARG A 177 12.29 5.91 8.82
CA ARG A 177 11.21 5.83 9.80
C ARG A 177 10.13 6.85 9.45
N LEU A 178 8.89 6.38 9.31
CA LEU A 178 7.72 7.22 9.16
C LEU A 178 7.01 7.33 10.51
N LEU A 179 6.77 8.56 10.96
CA LEU A 179 5.99 8.89 12.15
C LEU A 179 4.69 9.53 11.69
N ILE A 180 3.55 8.89 11.96
CA ILE A 180 2.26 9.24 11.35
C ILE A 180 1.25 9.60 12.44
N THR A 181 0.63 10.77 12.30
CA THR A 181 -0.43 11.28 13.17
C THR A 181 -1.41 12.14 12.40
N ALA A 182 -2.44 12.66 13.07
CA ALA A 182 -3.36 13.64 12.52
C ALA A 182 -3.58 14.80 13.50
N ALA A 183 -3.93 15.96 12.96
CA ALA A 183 -4.20 17.15 13.75
C ALA A 183 -5.68 17.31 14.15
N ASP A 184 -6.60 16.74 13.38
CA ASP A 184 -8.05 16.98 13.48
C ASP A 184 -8.86 15.69 13.59
N VAL A 185 -9.05 14.95 12.52
CA VAL A 185 -9.83 13.70 12.47
C VAL A 185 -8.96 12.52 12.08
N LEU A 186 -9.54 11.34 11.98
CA LEU A 186 -8.85 10.15 11.47
C LEU A 186 -8.54 10.30 9.98
N HIS A 187 -7.32 10.01 9.60
CA HIS A 187 -6.86 9.85 8.22
C HIS A 187 -6.08 8.54 8.10
N CYS A 188 -5.68 8.17 6.91
CA CYS A 188 -4.81 7.01 6.72
C CYS A 188 -3.80 7.28 5.59
N TRP A 189 -2.52 7.25 5.92
CA TRP A 189 -1.44 7.42 4.97
C TRP A 189 -1.14 6.11 4.27
N THR A 190 -1.32 6.06 2.96
CA THR A 190 -1.26 4.82 2.19
C THR A 190 -0.57 5.02 0.86
N ILE A 191 0.42 4.18 0.56
CA ILE A 191 1.01 4.04 -0.79
C ILE A 191 1.03 2.56 -1.16
N PRO A 192 0.21 2.13 -2.13
CA PRO A 192 0.08 0.73 -2.51
C PRO A 192 1.39 0.08 -2.93
N SER A 193 2.22 0.75 -3.75
CA SER A 193 3.51 0.22 -4.21
C SER A 193 4.53 -0.01 -3.09
N PHE A 194 4.35 0.66 -1.94
CA PHE A 194 5.18 0.44 -0.75
C PHE A 194 4.65 -0.66 0.16
N GLY A 195 3.39 -1.06 -0.01
CA GLY A 195 2.71 -1.97 0.92
C GLY A 195 2.45 -1.32 2.28
N ILE A 196 2.38 0.00 2.34
CA ILE A 196 2.15 0.76 3.58
C ILE A 196 0.72 1.28 3.61
N LYS A 197 0.06 1.04 4.74
CA LYS A 197 -1.24 1.60 5.10
C LYS A 197 -1.28 1.77 6.62
N VAL A 198 -1.20 3.01 7.09
CA VAL A 198 -1.15 3.33 8.53
C VAL A 198 -2.13 4.44 8.85
N ASP A 199 -2.98 4.21 9.84
CA ASP A 199 -3.94 5.19 10.31
C ASP A 199 -3.25 6.33 11.03
N ALA A 200 -3.60 7.56 10.65
CA ALA A 200 -3.19 8.80 11.26
C ALA A 200 -4.27 9.21 12.28
N CYS A 201 -4.03 8.89 13.55
CA CYS A 201 -4.99 9.15 14.62
C CYS A 201 -4.58 10.41 15.42
N PRO A 202 -5.50 11.36 15.68
CA PRO A 202 -5.23 12.49 16.55
C PRO A 202 -4.79 12.04 17.94
N GLY A 203 -3.75 12.66 18.49
CA GLY A 203 -3.21 12.34 19.81
C GLY A 203 -2.41 11.04 19.92
N ARG A 204 -2.25 10.29 18.80
CA ARG A 204 -1.44 9.08 18.74
C ARG A 204 -0.37 9.22 17.66
N LEU A 205 0.86 8.87 17.98
CA LEU A 205 1.96 8.83 17.02
C LEU A 205 2.25 7.36 16.63
N SER A 206 1.81 6.97 15.44
CA SER A 206 2.11 5.65 14.87
C SER A 206 3.44 5.69 14.14
N GLN A 207 4.14 4.54 14.08
CA GLN A 207 5.41 4.45 13.37
C GLN A 207 5.44 3.23 12.47
N THR A 208 6.16 3.34 11.35
CA THR A 208 6.44 2.23 10.44
C THR A 208 7.78 2.42 9.75
N SER A 209 8.38 1.32 9.29
CA SER A 209 9.61 1.32 8.51
C SER A 209 9.31 1.39 7.02
N LEU A 210 10.17 2.10 6.27
CA LEU A 210 10.11 2.17 4.81
C LEU A 210 11.52 1.98 4.23
N PHE A 211 11.63 1.14 3.19
CA PHE A 211 12.86 0.94 2.41
C PHE A 211 12.50 0.88 0.93
N ILE A 212 12.78 1.97 0.20
CA ILE A 212 12.47 2.08 -1.23
C ILE A 212 13.61 1.48 -2.04
N LYS A 213 13.35 0.47 -2.87
CA LYS A 213 14.39 -0.27 -3.63
C LYS A 213 14.76 0.38 -4.96
N ARG A 214 13.90 1.17 -5.55
CA ARG A 214 14.08 1.74 -6.89
C ARG A 214 13.63 3.19 -6.97
N GLU A 215 14.27 3.97 -7.83
CA GLU A 215 13.84 5.34 -8.12
C GLU A 215 12.48 5.35 -8.82
N GLY A 216 11.69 6.39 -8.58
CA GLY A 216 10.38 6.55 -9.21
C GLY A 216 9.46 7.48 -8.44
N VAL A 217 8.30 7.74 -9.03
CA VAL A 217 7.22 8.51 -8.42
C VAL A 217 6.11 7.55 -8.01
N TYR A 218 5.73 7.61 -6.73
CA TYR A 218 4.76 6.71 -6.11
C TYR A 218 3.55 7.48 -5.64
N TYR A 219 2.37 6.99 -5.97
CA TYR A 219 1.10 7.64 -5.69
C TYR A 219 0.30 6.87 -4.66
N GLY A 220 -0.34 7.61 -3.76
CA GLY A 220 -1.24 7.10 -2.75
C GLY A 220 -2.41 8.04 -2.51
N GLN A 221 -3.36 7.60 -1.70
CA GLN A 221 -4.55 8.36 -1.33
C GLN A 221 -4.88 8.12 0.13
N CYS A 222 -5.54 9.10 0.77
CA CYS A 222 -6.12 8.91 2.10
C CYS A 222 -7.07 7.71 2.08
N SER A 223 -6.91 6.79 3.03
CA SER A 223 -7.62 5.50 3.08
C SER A 223 -8.49 5.33 4.33
N GLU A 224 -8.74 6.41 5.10
CA GLU A 224 -9.72 6.47 6.18
C GLU A 224 -10.64 7.67 5.96
N ILE A 225 -11.95 7.47 6.06
CA ILE A 225 -12.96 8.49 5.78
C ILE A 225 -12.79 9.70 6.73
N CYS A 226 -12.54 10.87 6.17
CA CYS A 226 -12.20 12.09 6.92
C CYS A 226 -13.07 13.30 6.58
N GLY A 227 -14.18 13.12 5.83
CA GLY A 227 -15.12 14.17 5.49
C GLY A 227 -15.32 14.38 3.99
N VAL A 228 -15.77 15.57 3.59
CA VAL A 228 -16.25 15.87 2.23
C VAL A 228 -15.16 15.70 1.17
N ASN A 229 -13.94 16.16 1.46
CA ASN A 229 -12.81 16.09 0.52
C ASN A 229 -11.87 14.90 0.79
N HIS A 230 -12.39 13.80 1.37
CA HIS A 230 -11.60 12.59 1.63
C HIS A 230 -10.88 12.05 0.38
N GLY A 231 -11.51 12.09 -0.80
CA GLY A 231 -10.91 11.66 -2.07
C GLY A 231 -9.96 12.69 -2.71
N PHE A 232 -9.76 13.86 -2.09
CA PHE A 232 -9.04 15.00 -2.66
C PHE A 232 -7.81 15.42 -1.84
N MET A 233 -7.20 14.48 -1.13
CA MET A 233 -5.93 14.63 -0.40
C MET A 233 -4.97 13.49 -0.74
N PRO A 234 -4.43 13.49 -1.96
CA PRO A 234 -3.50 12.46 -2.42
C PRO A 234 -2.14 12.56 -1.75
N ILE A 235 -1.33 11.52 -1.97
CA ILE A 235 0.01 11.38 -1.44
C ILE A 235 0.94 11.12 -2.63
N VAL A 236 2.01 11.89 -2.77
CA VAL A 236 3.02 11.65 -3.80
C VAL A 236 4.41 11.63 -3.18
N VAL A 237 5.10 10.50 -3.38
CA VAL A 237 6.48 10.32 -2.94
C VAL A 237 7.37 10.12 -4.17
N ASN A 238 8.46 10.88 -4.23
CA ASN A 238 9.50 10.73 -5.23
C ASN A 238 10.72 10.07 -4.58
N GLY A 239 10.96 8.81 -4.94
CA GLY A 239 12.16 8.05 -4.55
C GLY A 239 13.33 8.43 -5.45
N VAL A 240 14.39 8.99 -4.86
CA VAL A 240 15.57 9.49 -5.58
C VAL A 240 16.86 8.87 -5.04
N SER A 241 17.95 8.97 -5.81
CA SER A 241 19.26 8.58 -5.29
C SER A 241 19.66 9.39 -4.05
N VAL A 242 20.52 8.83 -3.22
CA VAL A 242 21.03 9.51 -2.00
C VAL A 242 21.68 10.86 -2.33
N ASP A 243 22.43 10.94 -3.43
CA ASP A 243 23.08 12.18 -3.87
C ASP A 243 22.06 13.27 -4.27
N ASN A 244 21.02 12.88 -5.00
CA ASN A 244 19.93 13.78 -5.38
C ASN A 244 19.13 14.23 -4.16
N PHE A 245 18.89 13.33 -3.20
CA PHE A 245 18.27 13.67 -1.92
C PHE A 245 19.12 14.68 -1.12
N ALA A 246 20.43 14.44 -1.00
CA ALA A 246 21.35 15.35 -0.31
C ALA A 246 21.36 16.75 -0.96
N THR A 247 21.37 16.81 -2.29
CA THR A 247 21.32 18.09 -3.03
C THR A 247 20.01 18.81 -2.78
N TRP A 248 18.87 18.10 -2.82
CA TRP A 248 17.54 18.66 -2.59
C TRP A 248 17.39 19.19 -1.16
N ILE A 249 17.81 18.41 -0.13
CA ILE A 249 17.69 18.81 1.28
C ILE A 249 18.54 20.03 1.58
N THR A 250 19.77 20.10 1.05
CA THR A 250 20.67 21.26 1.21
C THR A 250 20.02 22.51 0.60
N ALA A 251 19.52 22.42 -0.61
CA ALA A 251 18.84 23.56 -1.27
C ALA A 251 17.59 24.04 -0.48
N LYS A 252 16.85 23.12 0.15
CA LYS A 252 15.70 23.49 0.99
C LYS A 252 16.13 24.16 2.29
N ILE A 253 17.19 23.67 2.94
CA ILE A 253 17.76 24.29 4.14
C ILE A 253 18.25 25.71 3.84
N ASP A 254 18.97 25.91 2.74
CA ASP A 254 19.45 27.23 2.32
C ASP A 254 18.31 28.23 2.08
N LEU A 255 17.14 27.76 1.61
CA LEU A 255 15.94 28.61 1.44
C LEU A 255 15.29 28.97 2.78
N VAL A 256 15.43 28.18 3.82
CA VAL A 256 14.89 28.47 5.15
C VAL A 256 15.80 29.41 5.94
N LEU A 257 17.13 29.37 5.66
CA LEU A 257 18.14 30.19 6.34
C LEU A 257 18.27 31.62 5.75
N ASN A 258 17.79 31.88 4.53
CA ASN A 258 17.85 33.18 3.85
C ASN A 258 16.48 33.86 3.82
#